data_919362a667e6ff159cd98edf3a7dcc21
#
_entry.id   919362a667e6ff159cd98edf3a7dcc21
#
_cell.length_a   1.000
_cell.length_b   1.000
_cell.length_c   1.000
_cell.angle_alpha   90.00
_cell.angle_beta   90.00
_cell.angle_gamma   90.00
#
_symmetry.space_group_name_H-M   'P 1'
#
loop_
_entity.id
_entity.type
_entity.pdbx_description
1 polymer ?
#
loop_
_entity_poly.entity_id
_entity_poly.type
_entity_poly.pdbx_seq_one_letter_code
_entity_poly.pdbx_strand_id
1 'polypeptide(L)'
;MASEVMHEGSNGLTNGGITNAREANPSFHKRLEGKVVIIIGGTRGIGEEMARLFVAHGAKVVISGTSDTRGAALAAILGPAASFVHCDVSVETDVSHLVESTVARHRRLDVLVNNAGVLGSQSARGGKSIAEFDADEFERVMRVNVRGVALGMKHAARAMVPARRGGCVVSTASVAGVAGGMGPHAYTASKHAIVGLTRNAACELGKHGIRVNCVSPFGVATDMLVDAWRPGRERGCEEEVEEFVRGLGNLKGVTLRARDVAEAALYLASDESKYVSGHNLVVDGGVTTSRNLIGL
;
A
#
# COMPACT_ATOMS: atom_id res chain seq x y z
N MET A 1 26.85 65.41 -43.10
CA MET A 1 25.53 66.01 -43.36
C MET A 1 24.59 65.29 -42.38
N ALA A 2 24.34 65.89 -41.28
CA ALA A 2 23.14 66.60 -40.85
C ALA A 2 22.00 65.61 -40.65
N SER A 3 21.25 65.51 -39.60
CA SER A 3 21.06 66.36 -38.41
C SER A 3 20.24 65.61 -37.37
N GLU A 4 20.51 65.93 -36.13
CA GLU A 4 19.67 65.78 -34.95
C GLU A 4 18.16 65.89 -35.19
N VAL A 5 17.37 65.18 -34.33
CA VAL A 5 16.40 65.87 -33.46
C VAL A 5 16.06 64.97 -32.29
N MET A 6 16.31 65.50 -31.10
CA MET A 6 15.83 65.09 -29.80
C MET A 6 14.34 65.31 -29.70
N HIS A 7 13.61 64.43 -28.98
CA HIS A 7 12.47 64.86 -28.18
C HIS A 7 12.35 63.99 -26.89
N GLU A 8 12.49 64.63 -25.80
CA GLU A 8 12.10 64.18 -24.46
C GLU A 8 10.61 64.02 -24.34
N GLY A 9 10.17 63.02 -23.60
CA GLY A 9 8.82 62.85 -23.19
C GLY A 9 8.75 62.01 -21.90
N SER A 10 8.89 62.69 -20.77
CA SER A 10 8.55 62.15 -19.43
C SER A 10 7.12 61.74 -19.37
N ASN A 11 6.82 60.57 -18.78
CA ASN A 11 5.73 60.52 -17.83
C ASN A 11 5.54 59.15 -17.14
N GLY A 12 5.50 59.17 -15.84
CA GLY A 12 4.46 58.53 -15.05
C GLY A 12 4.66 57.07 -14.68
N LEU A 13 5.59 56.78 -13.78
CA LEU A 13 5.54 55.59 -12.94
C LEU A 13 4.28 55.68 -12.04
N THR A 14 3.22 54.96 -12.42
CA THR A 14 2.12 54.65 -11.49
C THR A 14 2.51 53.37 -10.76
N ASN A 15 2.74 53.49 -9.46
CA ASN A 15 2.77 52.38 -8.52
C ASN A 15 1.49 51.60 -8.53
N GLY A 16 1.43 50.53 -9.33
CA GLY A 16 0.38 49.49 -9.22
C GLY A 16 0.69 48.63 -8.02
N GLY A 17 -0.02 48.86 -6.93
CA GLY A 17 0.06 48.05 -5.73
C GLY A 17 -0.15 46.55 -6.07
N ILE A 18 0.88 45.76 -5.77
CA ILE A 18 0.74 44.31 -5.73
C ILE A 18 -0.16 44.02 -4.54
N THR A 19 -1.44 43.83 -4.82
CA THR A 19 -2.36 43.23 -3.86
C THR A 19 -1.88 41.81 -3.59
N ASN A 20 -1.37 41.59 -2.38
CA ASN A 20 -1.15 40.25 -1.84
C ASN A 20 -2.46 39.49 -1.90
N ALA A 21 -2.68 38.76 -3.02
CA ALA A 21 -3.63 37.69 -3.02
C ALA A 21 -3.11 36.70 -1.96
N ARG A 22 -3.76 36.67 -0.81
CA ARG A 22 -3.61 35.62 0.18
C ARG A 22 -3.72 34.32 -0.61
N GLU A 23 -2.60 33.60 -0.72
CA GLU A 23 -2.61 32.23 -1.22
C GLU A 23 -3.68 31.47 -0.42
N ALA A 24 -4.77 31.15 -1.09
CA ALA A 24 -5.76 30.25 -0.57
C ALA A 24 -5.02 28.95 -0.30
N ASN A 25 -4.93 28.57 0.97
CA ASN A 25 -4.37 27.29 1.39
C ASN A 25 -5.00 26.21 0.48
N PRO A 26 -4.23 25.45 -0.34
CA PRO A 26 -4.81 24.50 -1.26
C PRO A 26 -5.69 23.58 -0.43
N SER A 27 -7.01 23.61 -0.65
CA SER A 27 -7.96 22.80 0.09
C SER A 27 -7.52 21.36 -0.05
N PHE A 28 -7.08 20.75 1.05
CA PHE A 28 -6.62 19.36 1.07
C PHE A 28 -7.75 18.47 0.55
N HIS A 29 -7.64 18.07 -0.73
CA HIS A 29 -8.70 17.31 -1.37
C HIS A 29 -8.71 15.89 -0.82
N LYS A 30 -9.78 15.54 -0.11
CA LYS A 30 -9.94 14.23 0.48
C LYS A 30 -10.28 13.18 -0.59
N ARG A 31 -9.31 12.34 -0.91
CA ARG A 31 -9.39 11.38 -2.03
C ARG A 31 -10.30 10.18 -1.76
N LEU A 32 -10.67 9.91 -0.50
CA LEU A 32 -11.53 8.81 -0.06
C LEU A 32 -12.73 9.30 0.77
N GLU A 33 -13.15 10.56 0.59
CA GLU A 33 -14.26 11.12 1.37
C GLU A 33 -15.50 10.22 1.31
N GLY A 34 -15.98 9.79 2.48
CA GLY A 34 -17.18 8.96 2.65
C GLY A 34 -17.03 7.49 2.18
N LYS A 35 -15.89 7.06 1.66
CA LYS A 35 -15.64 5.67 1.31
C LYS A 35 -15.48 4.81 2.57
N VAL A 36 -15.98 3.58 2.52
CA VAL A 36 -15.79 2.56 3.56
C VAL A 36 -14.70 1.61 3.12
N VAL A 37 -13.66 1.49 3.92
CA VAL A 37 -12.44 0.76 3.61
C VAL A 37 -12.18 -0.31 4.67
N ILE A 38 -11.90 -1.54 4.25
CA ILE A 38 -11.31 -2.58 5.11
C ILE A 38 -9.82 -2.66 4.83
N ILE A 39 -8.99 -2.68 5.87
CA ILE A 39 -7.54 -2.94 5.76
C ILE A 39 -7.21 -4.20 6.56
N ILE A 40 -7.02 -5.32 5.87
CA ILE A 40 -6.60 -6.58 6.47
C ILE A 40 -5.08 -6.53 6.72
N GLY A 41 -4.66 -6.73 7.97
CA GLY A 41 -3.27 -6.52 8.38
C GLY A 41 -2.94 -5.05 8.59
N GLY A 42 -3.93 -4.28 9.08
CA GLY A 42 -3.84 -2.83 9.30
C GLY A 42 -3.26 -2.40 10.64
N THR A 43 -2.78 -3.32 11.50
CA THR A 43 -2.43 -3.02 12.90
C THR A 43 -0.97 -2.61 13.11
N ARG A 44 -0.12 -2.65 12.07
CA ARG A 44 1.30 -2.27 12.12
C ARG A 44 1.88 -2.01 10.73
N GLY A 45 3.04 -1.37 10.68
CA GLY A 45 3.85 -1.18 9.49
C GLY A 45 3.10 -0.49 8.34
N ILE A 46 3.21 -1.02 7.12
CA ILE A 46 2.57 -0.45 5.94
C ILE A 46 1.04 -0.36 6.09
N GLY A 47 0.41 -1.39 6.68
CA GLY A 47 -1.05 -1.40 6.88
C GLY A 47 -1.54 -0.35 7.87
N GLU A 48 -0.79 -0.10 8.94
CA GLU A 48 -1.08 0.99 9.89
C GLU A 48 -0.94 2.35 9.21
N GLU A 49 0.10 2.55 8.42
CA GLU A 49 0.30 3.81 7.70
C GLU A 49 -0.80 4.04 6.65
N MET A 50 -1.27 2.99 5.97
CA MET A 50 -2.45 3.06 5.12
C MET A 50 -3.70 3.47 5.92
N ALA A 51 -3.91 2.91 7.12
CA ALA A 51 -5.07 3.25 7.94
C ALA A 51 -5.05 4.73 8.34
N ARG A 52 -3.92 5.24 8.80
CA ARG A 52 -3.71 6.65 9.14
C ARG A 52 -3.97 7.57 7.95
N LEU A 53 -3.38 7.25 6.83
CA LEU A 53 -3.51 8.02 5.60
C LEU A 53 -4.95 8.04 5.07
N PHE A 54 -5.61 6.89 5.03
CA PHE A 54 -6.96 6.77 4.48
C PHE A 54 -8.00 7.50 5.34
N VAL A 55 -7.85 7.45 6.68
CA VAL A 55 -8.66 8.27 7.60
C VAL A 55 -8.43 9.76 7.35
N ALA A 56 -7.18 10.20 7.19
CA ALA A 56 -6.87 11.59 6.88
C ALA A 56 -7.51 12.03 5.55
N HIS A 57 -7.66 11.12 4.59
CA HIS A 57 -8.34 11.35 3.31
C HIS A 57 -9.87 11.10 3.34
N GLY A 58 -10.48 11.06 4.54
CA GLY A 58 -11.93 11.04 4.71
C GLY A 58 -12.61 9.68 4.65
N ALA A 59 -11.84 8.58 4.64
CA ALA A 59 -12.40 7.25 4.69
C ALA A 59 -12.92 6.88 6.09
N LYS A 60 -13.94 6.00 6.13
CA LYS A 60 -14.27 5.19 7.31
C LYS A 60 -13.50 3.88 7.20
N VAL A 61 -12.56 3.65 8.12
CA VAL A 61 -11.60 2.54 8.04
C VAL A 61 -11.93 1.47 9.08
N VAL A 62 -12.11 0.24 8.61
CA VAL A 62 -12.15 -0.95 9.47
C VAL A 62 -10.78 -1.62 9.40
N ILE A 63 -10.03 -1.49 10.48
CA ILE A 63 -8.70 -2.10 10.65
C ILE A 63 -8.90 -3.55 11.09
N SER A 64 -8.13 -4.49 10.54
CA SER A 64 -8.17 -5.84 11.03
C SER A 64 -6.77 -6.49 11.15
N GLY A 65 -6.69 -7.51 11.97
CA GLY A 65 -5.48 -8.27 12.25
C GLY A 65 -5.67 -9.18 13.47
N THR A 66 -4.61 -9.91 13.84
CA THR A 66 -4.65 -10.89 14.93
C THR A 66 -4.30 -10.31 16.30
N SER A 67 -3.87 -9.06 16.39
CA SER A 67 -3.53 -8.40 17.66
C SER A 67 -4.63 -7.43 18.08
N ASP A 68 -5.51 -7.86 18.97
CA ASP A 68 -6.63 -7.06 19.47
C ASP A 68 -6.15 -5.79 20.18
N THR A 69 -5.10 -5.92 21.00
CA THR A 69 -4.53 -4.79 21.73
C THR A 69 -4.03 -3.69 20.81
N ARG A 70 -3.23 -4.05 19.77
CA ARG A 70 -2.72 -3.07 18.80
C ARG A 70 -3.84 -2.48 17.96
N GLY A 71 -4.78 -3.32 17.52
CA GLY A 71 -5.90 -2.89 16.67
C GLY A 71 -6.83 -1.92 17.39
N ALA A 72 -7.22 -2.23 18.63
CA ALA A 72 -8.05 -1.36 19.46
C ALA A 72 -7.35 -0.03 19.77
N ALA A 73 -6.06 -0.07 20.13
CA ALA A 73 -5.27 1.13 20.39
C ALA A 73 -5.18 2.04 19.16
N LEU A 74 -4.89 1.47 17.99
CA LEU A 74 -4.83 2.25 16.75
C LEU A 74 -6.18 2.86 16.38
N ALA A 75 -7.27 2.09 16.50
CA ALA A 75 -8.61 2.60 16.24
C ALA A 75 -8.97 3.76 17.18
N ALA A 76 -8.61 3.66 18.47
CA ALA A 76 -8.81 4.74 19.43
C ALA A 76 -8.02 6.01 19.07
N ILE A 77 -6.77 5.87 18.63
CA ILE A 77 -5.92 7.00 18.19
C ILE A 77 -6.52 7.69 16.95
N LEU A 78 -7.06 6.90 16.01
CA LEU A 78 -7.63 7.43 14.76
C LEU A 78 -9.05 8.00 14.94
N GLY A 79 -9.67 7.75 16.08
CA GLY A 79 -10.97 8.32 16.45
C GLY A 79 -12.16 7.69 15.70
N PRO A 80 -13.30 8.41 15.61
CA PRO A 80 -14.58 7.82 15.18
C PRO A 80 -14.61 7.36 13.71
N ALA A 81 -13.64 7.75 12.90
CA ALA A 81 -13.52 7.32 11.51
C ALA A 81 -12.87 5.92 11.40
N ALA A 82 -12.34 5.37 12.48
CA ALA A 82 -11.72 4.06 12.50
C ALA A 82 -12.41 3.10 13.46
N SER A 83 -12.34 1.81 13.17
CA SER A 83 -12.76 0.73 14.07
C SER A 83 -11.87 -0.48 13.85
N PHE A 84 -11.83 -1.39 14.81
CA PHE A 84 -11.07 -2.63 14.73
C PHE A 84 -12.01 -3.84 14.76
N VAL A 85 -11.67 -4.85 13.97
CA VAL A 85 -12.30 -6.19 13.97
C VAL A 85 -11.19 -7.23 13.91
N HIS A 86 -11.19 -8.19 14.83
CA HIS A 86 -10.25 -9.31 14.81
C HIS A 86 -10.40 -10.10 13.51
N CYS A 87 -9.27 -10.50 12.90
CA CYS A 87 -9.30 -11.36 11.72
C CYS A 87 -7.93 -12.04 11.53
N ASP A 88 -7.93 -13.36 11.60
CA ASP A 88 -6.87 -14.19 11.03
C ASP A 88 -7.24 -14.55 9.58
N VAL A 89 -6.48 -14.05 8.61
CA VAL A 89 -6.75 -14.28 7.17
C VAL A 89 -6.65 -15.75 6.77
N SER A 90 -6.00 -16.59 7.57
CA SER A 90 -5.94 -18.04 7.35
C SER A 90 -7.23 -18.76 7.74
N VAL A 91 -8.15 -18.08 8.44
CA VAL A 91 -9.45 -18.58 8.90
C VAL A 91 -10.56 -17.89 8.10
N GLU A 92 -11.25 -18.65 7.25
CA GLU A 92 -12.25 -18.07 6.34
C GLU A 92 -13.44 -17.44 7.06
N THR A 93 -13.87 -18.01 8.18
CA THR A 93 -14.97 -17.46 8.99
C THR A 93 -14.65 -16.06 9.53
N ASP A 94 -13.39 -15.79 9.87
CA ASP A 94 -12.97 -14.46 10.33
C ASP A 94 -13.06 -13.44 9.19
N VAL A 95 -12.60 -13.81 7.99
CA VAL A 95 -12.67 -12.94 6.80
C VAL A 95 -14.13 -12.67 6.41
N SER A 96 -15.02 -13.69 6.47
CA SER A 96 -16.46 -13.51 6.24
C SER A 96 -17.07 -12.54 7.25
N HIS A 97 -16.82 -12.80 8.55
CA HIS A 97 -17.32 -11.96 9.63
C HIS A 97 -16.83 -10.49 9.52
N LEU A 98 -15.58 -10.29 9.18
CA LEU A 98 -15.02 -8.94 8.98
C LEU A 98 -15.79 -8.16 7.90
N VAL A 99 -16.04 -8.78 6.75
CA VAL A 99 -16.76 -8.13 5.65
C VAL A 99 -18.24 -7.94 6.00
N GLU A 100 -18.91 -8.96 6.53
CA GLU A 100 -20.32 -8.91 6.90
C GLU A 100 -20.59 -7.87 7.98
N SER A 101 -19.80 -7.83 9.05
CA SER A 101 -19.92 -6.83 10.12
C SER A 101 -19.66 -5.41 9.60
N THR A 102 -18.71 -5.24 8.69
CA THR A 102 -18.47 -3.94 8.04
C THR A 102 -19.69 -3.48 7.24
N VAL A 103 -20.24 -4.36 6.40
CA VAL A 103 -21.42 -4.04 5.61
C VAL A 103 -22.66 -3.81 6.50
N ALA A 104 -22.83 -4.60 7.55
CA ALA A 104 -23.93 -4.39 8.50
C ALA A 104 -23.86 -3.01 9.17
N ARG A 105 -22.66 -2.60 9.59
CA ARG A 105 -22.42 -1.30 10.27
C ARG A 105 -22.52 -0.09 9.34
N HIS A 106 -21.91 -0.18 8.15
CA HIS A 106 -21.72 0.97 7.25
C HIS A 106 -22.63 0.95 6.01
N ARG A 107 -23.39 -0.14 5.78
CA ARG A 107 -24.28 -0.35 4.65
C ARG A 107 -23.59 -0.36 3.27
N ARG A 108 -22.26 -0.44 3.27
CA ARG A 108 -21.43 -0.48 2.06
C ARG A 108 -20.01 -0.98 2.36
N LEU A 109 -19.34 -1.42 1.31
CA LEU A 109 -17.89 -1.62 1.25
C LEU A 109 -17.42 -1.07 -0.10
N ASP A 110 -16.49 -0.12 -0.09
CA ASP A 110 -15.96 0.51 -1.30
C ASP A 110 -14.55 0.05 -1.65
N VAL A 111 -13.73 -0.20 -0.64
CA VAL A 111 -12.34 -0.58 -0.83
C VAL A 111 -11.98 -1.72 0.13
N LEU A 112 -11.35 -2.76 -0.41
CA LEU A 112 -10.65 -3.77 0.38
C LEU A 112 -9.15 -3.65 0.13
N VAL A 113 -8.36 -3.58 1.21
CA VAL A 113 -6.90 -3.69 1.16
C VAL A 113 -6.47 -5.01 1.80
N ASN A 114 -5.92 -5.92 1.02
CA ASN A 114 -5.27 -7.14 1.49
C ASN A 114 -3.79 -6.84 1.75
N ASN A 115 -3.44 -6.54 3.00
CA ASN A 115 -2.06 -6.21 3.36
C ASN A 115 -1.42 -7.25 4.30
N ALA A 116 -2.19 -8.09 4.97
CA ALA A 116 -1.66 -9.14 5.83
C ALA A 116 -0.71 -10.07 5.07
N GLY A 117 0.41 -10.40 5.69
CA GLY A 117 1.39 -11.30 5.11
C GLY A 117 2.48 -11.68 6.12
N VAL A 118 3.18 -12.74 5.79
CA VAL A 118 4.33 -13.26 6.54
C VAL A 118 5.49 -13.53 5.59
N LEU A 119 6.71 -13.32 6.05
CA LEU A 119 7.92 -13.56 5.24
C LEU A 119 8.36 -15.04 5.27
N GLY A 120 8.03 -15.74 6.36
CA GLY A 120 8.45 -17.10 6.62
C GLY A 120 9.68 -17.18 7.53
N SER A 121 9.83 -18.32 8.21
CA SER A 121 10.90 -18.55 9.21
C SER A 121 12.27 -18.83 8.61
N GLN A 122 12.34 -19.26 7.35
CA GLN A 122 13.61 -19.53 6.64
C GLN A 122 14.50 -18.28 6.52
N SER A 123 13.91 -17.08 6.57
CA SER A 123 14.69 -15.83 6.56
C SER A 123 15.54 -15.66 7.82
N ALA A 124 15.06 -16.12 8.98
CA ALA A 124 15.71 -15.95 10.27
C ALA A 124 16.86 -16.92 10.55
N ARG A 125 16.92 -18.07 9.86
CA ARG A 125 17.88 -19.16 10.14
C ARG A 125 18.94 -19.39 9.07
N GLY A 126 19.01 -18.53 8.04
CA GLY A 126 20.03 -18.66 6.97
C GLY A 126 19.78 -19.80 5.96
N GLY A 127 18.77 -20.63 6.14
CA GLY A 127 18.37 -21.69 5.21
C GLY A 127 17.66 -21.09 3.98
N LYS A 128 18.47 -20.64 3.01
CA LYS A 128 17.98 -20.09 1.74
C LYS A 128 18.10 -21.09 0.59
N SER A 129 18.57 -22.32 0.89
CA SER A 129 18.77 -23.34 -0.12
C SER A 129 17.46 -24.02 -0.48
N ILE A 130 17.20 -24.21 -1.76
CA ILE A 130 16.07 -25.02 -2.23
C ILE A 130 16.19 -26.48 -1.81
N ALA A 131 17.43 -26.96 -1.56
CA ALA A 131 17.70 -28.31 -1.08
C ALA A 131 17.22 -28.51 0.38
N GLU A 132 17.04 -27.45 1.15
CA GLU A 132 16.53 -27.44 2.54
C GLU A 132 15.09 -26.96 2.60
N PHE A 133 14.33 -27.14 1.52
CA PHE A 133 12.95 -26.69 1.43
C PHE A 133 12.07 -27.33 2.49
N ASP A 134 11.39 -26.50 3.27
CA ASP A 134 10.43 -26.88 4.30
C ASP A 134 9.00 -26.75 3.75
N ALA A 135 8.35 -27.89 3.56
CA ALA A 135 7.01 -27.96 2.98
C ALA A 135 5.94 -27.37 3.92
N ASP A 136 6.05 -27.60 5.23
CA ASP A 136 5.08 -27.10 6.22
C ASP A 136 5.16 -25.58 6.30
N GLU A 137 6.36 -25.02 6.28
CA GLU A 137 6.56 -23.58 6.25
C GLU A 137 6.07 -22.96 4.94
N PHE A 138 6.29 -23.64 3.81
CA PHE A 138 5.73 -23.20 2.52
C PHE A 138 4.21 -23.14 2.58
N GLU A 139 3.55 -24.19 3.06
CA GLU A 139 2.10 -24.23 3.19
C GLU A 139 1.58 -23.13 4.13
N ARG A 140 2.27 -22.89 5.25
CA ARG A 140 1.94 -21.81 6.18
C ARG A 140 1.99 -20.44 5.51
N VAL A 141 3.07 -20.15 4.76
CA VAL A 141 3.21 -18.89 4.02
C VAL A 141 2.12 -18.76 2.94
N MET A 142 1.88 -19.80 2.17
CA MET A 142 0.84 -19.80 1.13
C MET A 142 -0.56 -19.62 1.72
N ARG A 143 -0.83 -20.22 2.87
CA ARG A 143 -2.11 -20.10 3.58
C ARG A 143 -2.40 -18.66 3.99
N VAL A 144 -1.41 -17.97 4.54
CA VAL A 144 -1.56 -16.57 4.95
C VAL A 144 -1.54 -15.63 3.73
N ASN A 145 -0.49 -15.70 2.91
CA ASN A 145 -0.24 -14.69 1.89
C ASN A 145 -1.13 -14.83 0.66
N VAL A 146 -1.46 -16.07 0.25
CA VAL A 146 -2.18 -16.33 -1.00
C VAL A 146 -3.65 -16.64 -0.73
N ARG A 147 -3.91 -17.68 0.09
CA ARG A 147 -5.27 -18.06 0.43
C ARG A 147 -5.99 -16.92 1.15
N GLY A 148 -5.31 -16.23 2.08
CA GLY A 148 -5.86 -15.06 2.77
C GLY A 148 -6.27 -13.94 1.80
N VAL A 149 -5.44 -13.61 0.82
CA VAL A 149 -5.78 -12.63 -0.23
C VAL A 149 -6.98 -13.09 -1.07
N ALA A 150 -7.00 -14.36 -1.47
CA ALA A 150 -8.12 -14.92 -2.24
C ALA A 150 -9.44 -14.89 -1.45
N LEU A 151 -9.41 -15.20 -0.15
CA LEU A 151 -10.56 -15.09 0.74
C LEU A 151 -11.03 -13.64 0.89
N GLY A 152 -10.12 -12.69 1.07
CA GLY A 152 -10.45 -11.26 1.07
C GLY A 152 -11.15 -10.84 -0.23
N MET A 153 -10.60 -11.20 -1.40
CA MET A 153 -11.22 -10.94 -2.70
C MET A 153 -12.62 -11.57 -2.81
N LYS A 154 -12.76 -12.85 -2.40
CA LYS A 154 -14.03 -13.57 -2.42
C LYS A 154 -15.12 -12.85 -1.64
N HIS A 155 -14.85 -12.51 -0.38
CA HIS A 155 -15.88 -11.91 0.48
C HIS A 155 -16.15 -10.45 0.11
N ALA A 156 -15.13 -9.69 -0.33
CA ALA A 156 -15.35 -8.35 -0.89
C ALA A 156 -16.22 -8.38 -2.15
N ALA A 157 -15.95 -9.31 -3.09
CA ALA A 157 -16.77 -9.46 -4.29
C ALA A 157 -18.22 -9.83 -3.95
N ARG A 158 -18.44 -10.73 -2.98
CA ARG A 158 -19.80 -11.08 -2.49
C ARG A 158 -20.56 -9.88 -1.93
N ALA A 159 -19.86 -8.92 -1.35
CA ALA A 159 -20.47 -7.69 -0.84
C ALA A 159 -20.65 -6.62 -1.94
N MET A 160 -19.64 -6.42 -2.80
CA MET A 160 -19.63 -5.34 -3.80
C MET A 160 -20.49 -5.62 -5.03
N VAL A 161 -20.48 -6.88 -5.54
CA VAL A 161 -21.20 -7.24 -6.78
C VAL A 161 -22.71 -7.00 -6.66
N PRO A 162 -23.42 -7.52 -5.61
CA PRO A 162 -24.85 -7.26 -5.47
C PRO A 162 -25.19 -5.78 -5.22
N ALA A 163 -24.27 -5.02 -4.62
CA ALA A 163 -24.46 -3.61 -4.33
C ALA A 163 -24.47 -2.72 -5.59
N ARG A 164 -23.93 -3.20 -6.73
CA ARG A 164 -23.90 -2.51 -8.03
C ARG A 164 -23.37 -1.08 -8.00
N ARG A 165 -22.40 -0.82 -7.10
CA ARG A 165 -21.76 0.51 -6.93
C ARG A 165 -20.32 0.53 -7.40
N GLY A 166 -19.84 -0.58 -8.00
CA GLY A 166 -18.43 -0.81 -8.22
C GLY A 166 -17.66 -1.04 -6.93
N GLY A 167 -16.36 -0.88 -6.96
CA GLY A 167 -15.49 -1.07 -5.81
C GLY A 167 -14.01 -1.10 -6.20
N CYS A 168 -13.17 -1.31 -5.20
CA CYS A 168 -11.74 -1.43 -5.41
C CYS A 168 -11.14 -2.48 -4.48
N VAL A 169 -10.25 -3.32 -5.01
CA VAL A 169 -9.40 -4.22 -4.23
C VAL A 169 -7.95 -3.87 -4.51
N VAL A 170 -7.18 -3.64 -3.44
CA VAL A 170 -5.73 -3.42 -3.50
C VAL A 170 -5.05 -4.48 -2.67
N SER A 171 -4.09 -5.22 -3.26
CA SER A 171 -3.33 -6.24 -2.51
C SER A 171 -1.87 -5.84 -2.40
N THR A 172 -1.26 -6.04 -1.22
CA THR A 172 0.18 -5.82 -1.02
C THR A 172 0.95 -7.05 -1.49
N ALA A 173 1.52 -6.96 -2.70
CA ALA A 173 2.47 -7.93 -3.22
C ALA A 173 3.90 -7.61 -2.72
N SER A 174 4.90 -7.58 -3.58
CA SER A 174 6.31 -7.23 -3.28
C SER A 174 7.12 -7.23 -4.58
N VAL A 175 8.29 -6.61 -4.60
CA VAL A 175 9.31 -6.85 -5.64
C VAL A 175 9.65 -8.34 -5.79
N ALA A 176 9.51 -9.13 -4.72
CA ALA A 176 9.63 -10.59 -4.77
C ALA A 176 8.51 -11.26 -5.61
N GLY A 177 7.46 -10.56 -5.97
CA GLY A 177 6.45 -10.98 -6.95
C GLY A 177 6.74 -10.52 -8.39
N VAL A 178 7.88 -9.85 -8.60
CA VAL A 178 8.34 -9.33 -9.90
C VAL A 178 9.62 -9.99 -10.36
N ALA A 179 10.57 -10.18 -9.44
CA ALA A 179 11.90 -10.72 -9.74
C ALA A 179 12.32 -11.80 -8.74
N GLY A 180 13.09 -12.77 -9.22
CA GLY A 180 13.74 -13.79 -8.37
C GLY A 180 14.85 -13.19 -7.51
N GLY A 181 15.20 -13.89 -6.41
CA GLY A 181 16.27 -13.47 -5.51
C GLY A 181 15.94 -12.32 -4.55
N MET A 182 14.68 -11.88 -4.52
CA MET A 182 14.21 -10.77 -3.69
C MET A 182 13.58 -11.21 -2.36
N GLY A 183 13.63 -12.48 -2.02
CA GLY A 183 13.10 -13.03 -0.77
C GLY A 183 13.19 -14.55 -0.70
N PRO A 184 12.77 -15.16 0.42
CA PRO A 184 12.68 -16.59 0.58
C PRO A 184 11.80 -17.26 -0.47
N HIS A 185 12.03 -18.55 -0.78
CA HIS A 185 11.31 -19.28 -1.83
C HIS A 185 9.78 -19.25 -1.65
N ALA A 186 9.27 -19.58 -0.45
CA ALA A 186 7.85 -19.57 -0.15
C ALA A 186 7.24 -18.16 -0.31
N TYR A 187 7.96 -17.15 0.20
CA TYR A 187 7.53 -15.75 0.07
C TYR A 187 7.49 -15.30 -1.39
N THR A 188 8.57 -15.55 -2.13
CA THR A 188 8.66 -15.22 -3.56
C THR A 188 7.53 -15.88 -4.36
N ALA A 189 7.29 -17.17 -4.17
CA ALA A 189 6.18 -17.88 -4.79
C ALA A 189 4.83 -17.25 -4.43
N SER A 190 4.62 -16.94 -3.15
CA SER A 190 3.38 -16.33 -2.68
C SER A 190 3.12 -14.95 -3.29
N LYS A 191 4.16 -14.13 -3.45
CA LYS A 191 4.02 -12.79 -4.02
C LYS A 191 3.80 -12.80 -5.53
N HIS A 192 4.36 -13.75 -6.26
CA HIS A 192 4.00 -13.99 -7.66
C HIS A 192 2.54 -14.45 -7.80
N ALA A 193 2.06 -15.32 -6.90
CA ALA A 193 0.67 -15.77 -6.89
C ALA A 193 -0.30 -14.60 -6.67
N ILE A 194 0.01 -13.62 -5.80
CA ILE A 194 -0.82 -12.41 -5.59
C ILE A 194 -0.94 -11.60 -6.87
N VAL A 195 0.16 -11.42 -7.63
CA VAL A 195 0.13 -10.71 -8.92
C VAL A 195 -0.74 -11.45 -9.92
N GLY A 196 -0.66 -12.79 -9.96
CA GLY A 196 -1.52 -13.63 -10.80
C GLY A 196 -2.99 -13.51 -10.44
N LEU A 197 -3.33 -13.63 -9.15
CA LEU A 197 -4.69 -13.45 -8.63
C LEU A 197 -5.25 -12.07 -8.96
N THR A 198 -4.44 -11.02 -8.82
CA THR A 198 -4.83 -9.64 -9.13
C THR A 198 -5.27 -9.51 -10.58
N ARG A 199 -4.49 -10.03 -11.53
CA ARG A 199 -4.79 -9.96 -12.96
C ARG A 199 -6.05 -10.75 -13.30
N ASN A 200 -6.17 -11.97 -12.78
CA ASN A 200 -7.32 -12.83 -13.08
C ASN A 200 -8.62 -12.28 -12.47
N ALA A 201 -8.60 -11.83 -11.22
CA ALA A 201 -9.77 -11.23 -10.58
C ALA A 201 -10.18 -9.90 -11.23
N ALA A 202 -9.23 -9.11 -11.76
CA ALA A 202 -9.54 -7.90 -12.52
C ALA A 202 -10.35 -8.18 -13.78
N CYS A 203 -10.03 -9.28 -14.50
CA CYS A 203 -10.80 -9.69 -15.69
C CYS A 203 -12.24 -10.07 -15.33
N GLU A 204 -12.43 -10.79 -14.22
CA GLU A 204 -13.74 -11.24 -13.77
C GLU A 204 -14.60 -10.09 -13.23
N LEU A 205 -14.03 -9.28 -12.33
CA LEU A 205 -14.77 -8.29 -11.56
C LEU A 205 -14.97 -6.97 -12.32
N GLY A 206 -14.21 -6.73 -13.40
CA GLY A 206 -14.31 -5.52 -14.19
C GLY A 206 -15.72 -5.24 -14.75
N LYS A 207 -16.45 -6.27 -15.17
CA LYS A 207 -17.85 -6.15 -15.62
C LYS A 207 -18.82 -5.61 -14.55
N HIS A 208 -18.41 -5.64 -13.29
CA HIS A 208 -19.18 -5.10 -12.15
C HIS A 208 -18.67 -3.72 -11.71
N GLY A 209 -17.74 -3.09 -12.48
CA GLY A 209 -17.12 -1.83 -12.10
C GLY A 209 -16.17 -1.93 -10.91
N ILE A 210 -15.69 -3.13 -10.59
CA ILE A 210 -14.75 -3.37 -9.49
C ILE A 210 -13.34 -3.45 -10.07
N ARG A 211 -12.46 -2.56 -9.60
CA ARG A 211 -11.05 -2.55 -9.97
C ARG A 211 -10.25 -3.43 -9.01
N VAL A 212 -9.29 -4.18 -9.54
CA VAL A 212 -8.42 -5.05 -8.73
C VAL A 212 -6.98 -4.77 -9.12
N ASN A 213 -6.17 -4.29 -8.17
CA ASN A 213 -4.76 -3.95 -8.38
C ASN A 213 -3.90 -4.47 -7.24
N CYS A 214 -2.58 -4.45 -7.41
CA CYS A 214 -1.66 -4.68 -6.31
C CYS A 214 -0.54 -3.63 -6.29
N VAL A 215 0.05 -3.43 -5.12
CA VAL A 215 1.24 -2.63 -4.91
C VAL A 215 2.40 -3.55 -4.54
N SER A 216 3.55 -3.38 -5.18
CA SER A 216 4.76 -4.18 -4.97
C SER A 216 5.89 -3.32 -4.43
N PRO A 217 6.02 -3.15 -3.11
CA PRO A 217 7.09 -2.39 -2.51
C PRO A 217 8.42 -3.15 -2.55
N PHE A 218 9.51 -2.41 -2.58
CA PHE A 218 10.84 -2.86 -2.19
C PHE A 218 10.94 -2.94 -0.66
N GLY A 219 12.14 -3.14 -0.11
CA GLY A 219 12.36 -3.20 1.33
C GLY A 219 11.91 -1.93 2.05
N VAL A 220 11.06 -2.09 3.06
CA VAL A 220 10.65 -1.02 3.99
C VAL A 220 11.01 -1.50 5.40
N ALA A 221 11.72 -0.68 6.18
CA ALA A 221 12.12 -1.01 7.54
C ALA A 221 10.91 -1.04 8.48
N THR A 222 10.13 -2.11 8.38
CA THR A 222 9.04 -2.47 9.28
C THR A 222 9.49 -3.59 10.20
N ASP A 223 8.77 -3.84 11.30
CA ASP A 223 9.02 -4.97 12.20
C ASP A 223 9.31 -6.27 11.42
N MET A 224 8.53 -6.53 10.36
CA MET A 224 8.69 -7.75 9.53
C MET A 224 10.07 -7.84 8.90
N LEU A 225 10.59 -6.76 8.37
CA LEU A 225 11.91 -6.75 7.71
C LEU A 225 13.04 -6.72 8.74
N VAL A 226 12.88 -5.94 9.81
CA VAL A 226 13.84 -5.82 10.90
C VAL A 226 14.01 -7.18 11.58
N ASP A 227 12.91 -7.86 11.95
CA ASP A 227 12.94 -9.19 12.58
C ASP A 227 13.58 -10.25 11.67
N ALA A 228 13.39 -10.15 10.36
CA ALA A 228 13.97 -11.08 9.40
C ALA A 228 15.48 -10.90 9.20
N TRP A 229 15.97 -9.67 9.31
CA TRP A 229 17.38 -9.32 9.06
C TRP A 229 18.23 -9.41 10.30
N ARG A 230 17.67 -9.17 11.47
CA ARG A 230 18.36 -9.13 12.76
C ARG A 230 17.58 -9.89 13.84
N PRO A 231 17.36 -11.20 13.69
CA PRO A 231 16.61 -11.97 14.69
C PRO A 231 17.29 -11.90 16.06
N GLY A 232 16.51 -11.49 17.07
CA GLY A 232 16.95 -11.45 18.46
C GLY A 232 17.73 -10.20 18.91
N ARG A 233 17.77 -9.12 18.11
CA ARG A 233 18.35 -7.84 18.53
C ARG A 233 17.31 -6.89 19.14
N GLU A 234 17.78 -6.02 20.04
CA GLU A 234 16.99 -4.97 20.68
C GLU A 234 16.48 -3.95 19.65
N ARG A 235 15.36 -3.27 20.00
CA ARG A 235 14.80 -2.18 19.23
C ARG A 235 15.85 -1.09 19.00
N GLY A 236 15.99 -0.62 17.77
CA GLY A 236 16.96 0.41 17.37
C GLY A 236 17.72 0.11 16.09
N CYS A 237 17.46 -1.04 15.43
CA CYS A 237 18.09 -1.42 14.18
C CYS A 237 17.31 -0.94 12.93
N GLU A 238 16.25 -0.17 13.08
CA GLU A 238 15.45 0.32 11.95
C GLU A 238 16.29 1.20 11.02
N GLU A 239 17.11 2.09 11.57
CA GLU A 239 17.98 2.96 10.81
C GLU A 239 19.05 2.20 10.00
N GLU A 240 19.63 1.15 10.57
CA GLU A 240 20.59 0.29 9.88
C GLU A 240 19.94 -0.46 8.72
N VAL A 241 18.69 -0.94 8.91
CA VAL A 241 17.93 -1.60 7.85
C VAL A 241 17.52 -0.61 6.78
N GLU A 242 17.10 0.60 7.15
CA GLU A 242 16.81 1.68 6.19
C GLU A 242 18.07 2.03 5.37
N GLU A 243 19.22 2.18 6.00
CA GLU A 243 20.47 2.51 5.31
C GLU A 243 20.87 1.41 4.33
N PHE A 244 20.79 0.15 4.75
CA PHE A 244 21.08 -0.97 3.87
C PHE A 244 20.13 -1.03 2.67
N VAL A 245 18.81 -0.94 2.90
CA VAL A 245 17.81 -0.95 1.82
C VAL A 245 18.02 0.23 0.87
N ARG A 246 18.31 1.42 1.41
CA ARG A 246 18.63 2.62 0.64
C ARG A 246 19.88 2.41 -0.24
N GLY A 247 20.89 1.71 0.29
CA GLY A 247 22.09 1.36 -0.45
C GLY A 247 21.81 0.49 -1.69
N LEU A 248 20.82 -0.41 -1.59
CA LEU A 248 20.41 -1.29 -2.69
C LEU A 248 19.52 -0.59 -3.74
N GLY A 249 18.85 0.49 -3.40
CA GLY A 249 17.98 1.25 -4.30
C GLY A 249 18.76 1.91 -5.44
N ASN A 250 18.19 1.94 -6.65
CA ASN A 250 18.77 2.69 -7.77
C ASN A 250 18.55 4.20 -7.61
N LEU A 251 17.36 4.59 -7.13
CA LEU A 251 17.03 5.97 -6.83
C LEU A 251 17.77 6.41 -5.57
N LYS A 252 18.80 7.26 -5.73
CA LYS A 252 19.67 7.73 -4.63
C LYS A 252 19.07 8.95 -3.92
N GLY A 253 19.45 9.14 -2.66
CA GLY A 253 19.05 10.29 -1.85
C GLY A 253 17.67 10.19 -1.20
N VAL A 254 16.92 9.10 -1.42
CA VAL A 254 15.61 8.84 -0.83
C VAL A 254 15.59 7.48 -0.13
N THR A 255 14.85 7.41 0.96
CA THR A 255 14.56 6.16 1.67
C THR A 255 13.09 5.80 1.47
N LEU A 256 12.81 4.58 1.00
CA LEU A 256 11.44 4.10 0.88
C LEU A 256 10.85 3.83 2.27
N ARG A 257 9.76 4.49 2.59
CA ARG A 257 9.06 4.39 3.87
C ARG A 257 7.67 3.79 3.70
N ALA A 258 7.08 3.32 4.79
CA ALA A 258 5.71 2.80 4.81
C ALA A 258 4.70 3.81 4.24
N ARG A 259 4.94 5.10 4.46
CA ARG A 259 4.13 6.21 3.92
C ARG A 259 4.11 6.23 2.40
N ASP A 260 5.24 6.01 1.72
CA ASP A 260 5.32 6.04 0.26
C ASP A 260 4.50 4.90 -0.36
N VAL A 261 4.51 3.72 0.28
CA VAL A 261 3.68 2.59 -0.12
C VAL A 261 2.19 2.87 0.15
N ALA A 262 1.87 3.53 1.26
CA ALA A 262 0.51 3.94 1.58
C ALA A 262 -0.04 4.96 0.58
N GLU A 263 0.78 5.92 0.10
CA GLU A 263 0.38 6.86 -0.96
C GLU A 263 0.09 6.15 -2.30
N ALA A 264 0.92 5.16 -2.66
CA ALA A 264 0.66 4.34 -3.84
C ALA A 264 -0.65 3.54 -3.71
N ALA A 265 -0.92 2.97 -2.54
CA ALA A 265 -2.18 2.29 -2.25
C ALA A 265 -3.37 3.25 -2.25
N LEU A 266 -3.21 4.46 -1.72
CA LEU A 266 -4.22 5.52 -1.77
C LEU A 266 -4.58 5.90 -3.20
N TYR A 267 -3.58 6.07 -4.08
CA TYR A 267 -3.81 6.31 -5.51
C TYR A 267 -4.67 5.18 -6.11
N LEU A 268 -4.28 3.92 -5.90
CA LEU A 268 -5.03 2.79 -6.44
C LEU A 268 -6.45 2.66 -5.84
N ALA A 269 -6.65 3.05 -4.59
CA ALA A 269 -7.93 3.02 -3.90
C ALA A 269 -8.87 4.16 -4.31
N SER A 270 -8.32 5.29 -4.76
CA SER A 270 -9.06 6.50 -5.10
C SER A 270 -9.66 6.49 -6.52
N ASP A 271 -10.53 7.44 -6.81
CA ASP A 271 -11.13 7.61 -8.13
C ASP A 271 -10.12 8.18 -9.16
N GLU A 272 -8.94 8.62 -8.74
CA GLU A 272 -7.84 9.04 -9.63
C GLU A 272 -7.33 7.88 -10.49
N SER A 273 -7.43 6.65 -10.00
CA SER A 273 -7.08 5.42 -10.71
C SER A 273 -8.30 4.73 -11.36
N LYS A 274 -9.34 5.47 -11.71
CA LYS A 274 -10.64 4.95 -12.20
C LYS A 274 -10.54 4.02 -13.42
N TYR A 275 -9.47 4.10 -14.19
CA TYR A 275 -9.24 3.27 -15.37
C TYR A 275 -8.01 2.35 -15.23
N VAL A 276 -7.55 2.13 -13.99
CA VAL A 276 -6.42 1.24 -13.66
C VAL A 276 -6.96 -0.01 -12.99
N SER A 277 -6.85 -1.16 -13.66
CA SER A 277 -7.25 -2.48 -13.13
C SER A 277 -6.35 -3.57 -13.70
N GLY A 278 -6.05 -4.60 -12.91
CA GLY A 278 -5.10 -5.68 -13.24
C GLY A 278 -3.64 -5.25 -13.14
N HIS A 279 -3.37 -4.04 -12.63
CA HIS A 279 -2.03 -3.46 -12.58
C HIS A 279 -1.27 -3.87 -11.32
N ASN A 280 0.04 -4.09 -11.48
CA ASN A 280 0.99 -4.22 -10.39
C ASN A 280 1.83 -2.95 -10.31
N LEU A 281 1.51 -2.07 -9.36
CA LEU A 281 2.24 -0.83 -9.13
C LEU A 281 3.50 -1.11 -8.30
N VAL A 282 4.65 -1.14 -8.96
CA VAL A 282 5.94 -1.38 -8.29
C VAL A 282 6.45 -0.07 -7.68
N VAL A 283 6.83 -0.13 -6.40
CA VAL A 283 7.34 1.02 -5.62
C VAL A 283 8.71 0.63 -5.08
N ASP A 284 9.74 0.75 -5.91
CA ASP A 284 11.05 0.16 -5.65
C ASP A 284 12.26 1.04 -6.03
N GLY A 285 12.03 2.29 -6.45
CA GLY A 285 13.12 3.15 -6.90
C GLY A 285 13.90 2.60 -8.11
N GLY A 286 13.23 1.76 -8.94
CA GLY A 286 13.82 1.21 -10.16
C GLY A 286 14.63 -0.08 -9.97
N VAL A 287 14.64 -0.68 -8.78
CA VAL A 287 15.45 -1.89 -8.48
C VAL A 287 15.14 -3.06 -9.41
N THR A 288 13.87 -3.28 -9.77
CA THR A 288 13.46 -4.41 -10.62
C THR A 288 13.49 -4.10 -12.11
N THR A 289 13.53 -2.83 -12.50
CA THR A 289 13.39 -2.41 -13.90
C THR A 289 14.65 -1.85 -14.52
N SER A 290 15.60 -1.39 -13.72
CA SER A 290 16.81 -0.76 -14.21
C SER A 290 18.06 -1.26 -13.48
N ARG A 291 19.07 -1.68 -14.25
CA ARG A 291 20.39 -2.02 -13.74
C ARG A 291 21.42 -1.22 -14.53
N ASN A 292 22.20 -0.41 -13.85
CA ASN A 292 23.33 0.27 -14.48
C ASN A 292 24.51 -0.70 -14.60
N LEU A 293 24.53 -1.47 -15.69
CA LEU A 293 25.58 -2.46 -15.96
C LEU A 293 26.85 -1.85 -16.54
N ILE A 294 26.78 -0.63 -17.07
CA ILE A 294 27.88 0.02 -17.80
C ILE A 294 28.35 1.31 -17.15
N GLY A 295 27.88 1.62 -15.94
CA GLY A 295 28.38 2.78 -15.17
C GLY A 295 27.98 4.16 -15.72
N LEU A 296 26.77 4.27 -16.29
CA LEU A 296 26.22 5.55 -16.76
C LEU A 296 25.89 6.51 -15.61
#